data_73c8ea1aca53686b29972f43697fa597
#
_entry.id   73c8ea1aca53686b29972f43697fa597
#
_cell.length_a   1.000
_cell.length_b   1.000
_cell.length_c   1.000
_cell.angle_alpha   90.00
_cell.angle_beta   90.00
_cell.angle_gamma   90.00
#
_symmetry.space_group_name_H-M   'P 1'
#
loop_
_entity.id
_entity.type
_entity.pdbx_description
1 polymer ?
#
loop_
_entity_poly.entity_id
_entity_poly.type
_entity_poly.pdbx_seq_one_letter_code
_entity_poly.pdbx_strand_id
1 'polypeptide(L)'
;MLHTLNEFIVYLLQQLGQPYLWGGQHTKLTPENYIRVIERKEAGRGGYPDGTTYARACIDFCKKKFDEGAKVLYAYDCSGLGCYWLCSLTHLYKCDVNANTMMGRCILKSEPPKRGWWVFRLDGKRASHIGYMIDDEYLIEAKGRKYGVVKTRFRARDWSCWGIPRVFEKELAPDPQPTPAPEPQRQVEVLGGSVNVRASDSKKGRILFTAHRGDRFPFLATAPSGWYEIDTKKGPGFITNLARYTKII
;
A
#
# COMPACT_ATOMS: atom_id res chain seq x y z
N MET A 1 -1.57 21.37 2.71
CA MET A 1 -0.98 20.26 3.50
C MET A 1 -1.27 18.95 2.77
N LEU A 2 -0.28 18.08 2.63
CA LEU A 2 -0.50 16.73 2.11
C LEU A 2 -1.09 15.90 3.25
N HIS A 3 -2.30 15.39 3.06
CA HIS A 3 -2.94 14.49 4.02
C HIS A 3 -2.42 13.07 3.84
N THR A 4 -1.93 12.47 4.92
CA THR A 4 -1.19 11.21 4.91
C THR A 4 -2.05 10.01 5.33
N LEU A 5 -1.62 8.81 4.93
CA LEU A 5 -2.19 7.56 5.42
C LEU A 5 -2.13 7.46 6.95
N ASN A 6 -1.05 7.94 7.57
CA ASN A 6 -0.92 7.94 9.03
C ASN A 6 -2.03 8.79 9.70
N GLU A 7 -2.29 9.97 9.18
CA GLU A 7 -3.39 10.83 9.69
C GLU A 7 -4.74 10.15 9.53
N PHE A 8 -4.98 9.47 8.41
CA PHE A 8 -6.20 8.70 8.20
C PHE A 8 -6.35 7.57 9.23
N ILE A 9 -5.30 6.81 9.49
CA ILE A 9 -5.31 5.73 10.50
C ILE A 9 -5.53 6.29 11.90
N VAL A 10 -4.88 7.39 12.27
CA VAL A 10 -5.10 8.08 13.56
C VAL A 10 -6.55 8.52 13.68
N TYR A 11 -7.12 9.11 12.64
CA TYR A 11 -8.53 9.47 12.61
C TYR A 11 -9.44 8.25 12.86
N LEU A 12 -9.21 7.12 12.16
CA LEU A 12 -10.00 5.90 12.34
C LEU A 12 -9.93 5.36 13.77
N LEU A 13 -8.75 5.38 14.38
CA LEU A 13 -8.54 4.95 15.77
C LEU A 13 -9.33 5.82 16.76
N GLN A 14 -9.44 7.12 16.50
CA GLN A 14 -10.21 8.05 17.32
C GLN A 14 -11.72 7.80 17.24
N GLN A 15 -12.20 7.09 16.20
CA GLN A 15 -13.63 6.79 16.05
C GLN A 15 -14.04 5.46 16.72
N LEU A 16 -13.13 4.74 17.35
CA LEU A 16 -13.46 3.50 18.04
C LEU A 16 -14.54 3.72 19.13
N GLY A 17 -15.53 2.82 19.17
CA GLY A 17 -16.64 2.90 20.10
C GLY A 17 -17.77 3.84 19.67
N GLN A 18 -17.65 4.57 18.56
CA GLN A 18 -18.73 5.38 18.00
C GLN A 18 -19.84 4.48 17.41
N PRO A 19 -21.13 4.93 17.44
CA PRO A 19 -22.24 4.13 16.95
C PRO A 19 -22.25 3.95 15.43
N TYR A 20 -22.79 2.82 14.98
CA TYR A 20 -23.18 2.64 13.60
C TYR A 20 -24.54 3.27 13.36
N LEU A 21 -24.71 3.96 12.23
CA LEU A 21 -26.00 4.46 11.76
C LEU A 21 -26.02 4.47 10.24
N TRP A 22 -27.05 3.91 9.63
CA TRP A 22 -27.17 3.90 8.17
C TRP A 22 -27.14 5.31 7.58
N GLY A 23 -26.32 5.52 6.55
CA GLY A 23 -26.08 6.84 5.95
C GLY A 23 -25.49 7.86 6.95
N GLY A 24 -24.85 7.37 8.00
CA GLY A 24 -24.12 8.20 8.94
C GLY A 24 -22.74 8.58 8.42
N GLN A 25 -22.45 9.88 8.40
CA GLN A 25 -21.15 10.46 8.09
C GLN A 25 -20.86 11.52 9.15
N HIS A 26 -20.32 11.10 10.29
CA HIS A 26 -20.14 11.99 11.43
C HIS A 26 -21.46 12.62 11.93
N THR A 27 -22.54 11.83 11.90
CA THR A 27 -23.85 12.30 12.35
C THR A 27 -23.83 12.52 13.87
N LYS A 28 -23.96 13.78 14.29
CA LYS A 28 -23.96 14.16 15.72
C LYS A 28 -25.21 13.65 16.43
N LEU A 29 -25.00 12.88 17.49
CA LEU A 29 -26.04 12.37 18.37
C LEU A 29 -25.78 12.88 19.80
N THR A 30 -26.86 13.36 20.45
CA THR A 30 -26.85 13.81 21.85
C THR A 30 -27.98 13.09 22.62
N PRO A 31 -27.98 13.09 23.97
CA PRO A 31 -29.05 12.50 24.73
C PRO A 31 -30.46 12.98 24.31
N GLU A 32 -30.55 14.23 23.82
CA GLU A 32 -31.83 14.87 23.47
C GLU A 32 -32.32 14.50 22.08
N ASN A 33 -31.39 14.10 21.15
CA ASN A 33 -31.78 13.96 19.76
C ASN A 33 -31.63 12.54 19.19
N TYR A 34 -30.86 11.65 19.85
CA TYR A 34 -30.41 10.38 19.23
C TYR A 34 -31.57 9.48 18.79
N ILE A 35 -32.62 9.34 19.61
CA ILE A 35 -33.79 8.50 19.29
C ILE A 35 -34.41 8.97 17.98
N ARG A 36 -34.81 10.24 17.90
CA ARG A 36 -35.45 10.83 16.73
C ARG A 36 -34.59 10.73 15.47
N VAL A 37 -33.28 10.96 15.60
CA VAL A 37 -32.34 10.88 14.45
C VAL A 37 -32.23 9.45 13.97
N ILE A 38 -32.06 8.47 14.87
CA ILE A 38 -31.95 7.05 14.54
C ILE A 38 -33.24 6.53 13.90
N GLU A 39 -34.38 6.75 14.49
CA GLU A 39 -35.68 6.29 13.96
C GLU A 39 -35.89 6.79 12.53
N ARG A 40 -35.63 8.07 12.29
CA ARG A 40 -35.73 8.64 10.92
C ARG A 40 -34.78 7.98 9.91
N LYS A 41 -33.53 7.73 10.28
CA LYS A 41 -32.53 7.16 9.35
C LYS A 41 -32.68 5.65 9.15
N GLU A 42 -33.19 4.93 10.14
CA GLU A 42 -33.40 3.48 10.08
C GLU A 42 -34.85 3.10 9.73
N ALA A 43 -35.72 4.07 9.44
CA ALA A 43 -37.12 3.81 9.07
C ALA A 43 -37.21 2.84 7.88
N GLY A 44 -38.03 1.78 8.04
CA GLY A 44 -38.30 0.79 6.98
C GLY A 44 -37.14 -0.14 6.60
N ARG A 45 -36.03 -0.14 7.36
CA ARG A 45 -34.82 -0.90 6.98
C ARG A 45 -34.79 -2.35 7.49
N GLY A 46 -35.75 -2.76 8.34
CA GLY A 46 -35.82 -4.12 8.85
C GLY A 46 -35.13 -4.31 10.21
N GLY A 47 -34.68 -5.53 10.48
CA GLY A 47 -34.16 -5.92 11.78
C GLY A 47 -33.34 -7.21 11.74
N TYR A 48 -33.03 -7.72 12.92
CA TYR A 48 -32.31 -8.96 13.14
C TYR A 48 -33.29 -10.16 13.25
N PRO A 49 -32.80 -11.40 13.08
CA PRO A 49 -33.62 -12.61 13.21
C PRO A 49 -34.30 -12.77 14.60
N ASP A 50 -33.75 -12.15 15.63
CA ASP A 50 -34.29 -12.14 16.99
C ASP A 50 -35.48 -11.17 17.18
N GLY A 51 -35.95 -10.53 16.11
CA GLY A 51 -37.02 -9.54 16.12
C GLY A 51 -36.58 -8.12 16.48
N THR A 52 -35.35 -7.90 16.88
CA THR A 52 -34.81 -6.57 17.18
C THR A 52 -34.72 -5.74 15.90
N THR A 53 -35.43 -4.61 15.81
CA THR A 53 -35.30 -3.71 14.66
C THR A 53 -33.92 -3.05 14.63
N TYR A 54 -33.48 -2.64 13.43
CA TYR A 54 -32.19 -1.94 13.29
C TYR A 54 -32.17 -0.62 14.06
N ALA A 55 -33.29 0.11 14.08
CA ALA A 55 -33.43 1.31 14.88
C ALA A 55 -33.25 1.02 16.39
N ARG A 56 -33.91 -0.03 16.88
CA ARG A 56 -33.80 -0.42 18.30
C ARG A 56 -32.38 -0.77 18.70
N ALA A 57 -31.67 -1.55 17.88
CA ALA A 57 -30.28 -1.91 18.14
C ALA A 57 -29.34 -0.68 18.21
N CYS A 58 -29.55 0.30 17.31
CA CYS A 58 -28.82 1.58 17.36
C CYS A 58 -29.14 2.37 18.63
N ILE A 59 -30.42 2.47 19.00
CA ILE A 59 -30.88 3.20 20.17
C ILE A 59 -30.27 2.60 21.43
N ASP A 60 -30.34 1.26 21.58
CA ASP A 60 -29.79 0.57 22.74
C ASP A 60 -28.29 0.76 22.87
N PHE A 61 -27.54 0.71 21.74
CA PHE A 61 -26.11 1.01 21.71
C PHE A 61 -25.82 2.45 22.19
N CYS A 62 -26.53 3.43 21.63
CA CYS A 62 -26.31 4.83 21.99
C CYS A 62 -26.73 5.09 23.44
N LYS A 63 -27.87 4.54 23.88
CA LYS A 63 -28.33 4.67 25.26
C LYS A 63 -27.26 4.18 26.23
N LYS A 64 -26.72 2.98 26.02
CA LYS A 64 -25.63 2.45 26.84
C LYS A 64 -24.44 3.43 26.91
N LYS A 65 -24.02 4.02 25.80
CA LYS A 65 -22.92 4.99 25.77
C LYS A 65 -23.23 6.28 26.54
N PHE A 66 -24.47 6.78 26.45
CA PHE A 66 -24.91 7.94 27.22
C PHE A 66 -25.02 7.63 28.72
N ASP A 67 -25.51 6.45 29.08
CA ASP A 67 -25.54 5.98 30.47
C ASP A 67 -24.13 5.83 31.06
N GLU A 68 -23.13 5.47 30.22
CA GLU A 68 -21.70 5.42 30.56
C GLU A 68 -21.05 6.83 30.64
N GLY A 69 -21.81 7.91 30.42
CA GLY A 69 -21.38 9.30 30.59
C GLY A 69 -20.97 10.04 29.33
N ALA A 70 -21.13 9.44 28.14
CA ALA A 70 -20.89 10.16 26.88
C ALA A 70 -21.85 11.39 26.80
N LYS A 71 -21.34 12.54 26.35
CA LYS A 71 -22.12 13.74 26.11
C LYS A 71 -22.56 13.90 24.67
N VAL A 72 -21.72 13.44 23.74
CA VAL A 72 -21.93 13.50 22.31
C VAL A 72 -21.34 12.21 21.68
N LEU A 73 -22.06 11.67 20.70
CA LEU A 73 -21.59 10.58 19.86
C LEU A 73 -21.63 11.03 18.40
N TYR A 74 -20.77 10.43 17.58
CA TYR A 74 -20.74 10.65 16.15
C TYR A 74 -20.96 9.33 15.41
N ALA A 75 -22.08 9.22 14.70
CA ALA A 75 -22.47 7.97 14.06
C ALA A 75 -22.00 7.88 12.61
N TYR A 76 -21.60 6.67 12.23
CA TYR A 76 -21.09 6.34 10.90
C TYR A 76 -21.76 5.09 10.35
N ASP A 77 -21.94 5.01 9.02
CA ASP A 77 -22.02 3.72 8.35
C ASP A 77 -20.63 3.26 7.90
N CYS A 78 -20.56 2.11 7.21
CA CYS A 78 -19.27 1.50 6.85
C CYS A 78 -18.41 2.40 5.95
N SER A 79 -19.00 3.02 4.94
CA SER A 79 -18.31 3.95 4.05
C SER A 79 -18.20 5.35 4.63
N GLY A 80 -19.22 5.80 5.35
CA GLY A 80 -19.27 7.11 5.98
C GLY A 80 -18.14 7.36 6.99
N LEU A 81 -17.64 6.29 7.61
CA LEU A 81 -16.48 6.34 8.48
C LEU A 81 -15.24 6.91 7.77
N GLY A 82 -14.84 6.34 6.64
CA GLY A 82 -13.71 6.85 5.87
C GLY A 82 -14.07 8.07 5.02
N CYS A 83 -15.29 8.10 4.49
CA CYS A 83 -15.77 9.18 3.63
C CYS A 83 -15.76 10.54 4.32
N TYR A 84 -16.13 10.62 5.60
CA TYR A 84 -16.08 11.87 6.33
C TYR A 84 -14.67 12.48 6.35
N TRP A 85 -13.63 11.66 6.58
CA TRP A 85 -12.27 12.15 6.53
C TRP A 85 -11.86 12.55 5.10
N LEU A 86 -12.16 11.69 4.12
CA LEU A 86 -11.76 11.88 2.72
C LEU A 86 -12.48 13.07 2.03
N CYS A 87 -13.73 13.32 2.40
CA CYS A 87 -14.57 14.32 1.74
C CYS A 87 -14.68 15.61 2.54
N SER A 88 -14.94 15.52 3.86
CA SER A 88 -15.29 16.69 4.67
C SER A 88 -14.09 17.30 5.37
N LEU A 89 -13.13 16.50 5.83
CA LEU A 89 -11.96 17.02 6.55
C LEU A 89 -10.80 17.37 5.60
N THR A 90 -10.55 16.54 4.59
CA THR A 90 -9.37 16.68 3.74
C THR A 90 -9.66 17.10 2.30
N HIS A 91 -10.93 16.98 1.88
CA HIS A 91 -11.37 17.26 0.51
C HIS A 91 -10.62 16.47 -0.58
N LEU A 92 -10.00 15.33 -0.21
CA LEU A 92 -9.35 14.42 -1.16
C LEU A 92 -10.36 13.79 -2.13
N TYR A 93 -11.62 13.63 -1.67
CA TYR A 93 -12.74 13.30 -2.53
C TYR A 93 -13.75 14.45 -2.56
N LYS A 94 -14.27 14.75 -3.74
CA LYS A 94 -15.17 15.90 -3.95
C LYS A 94 -16.61 15.66 -3.52
N CYS A 95 -17.02 14.41 -3.31
CA CYS A 95 -18.40 14.04 -3.01
C CYS A 95 -18.45 12.82 -2.11
N ASP A 96 -19.61 12.64 -1.47
CA ASP A 96 -19.94 11.42 -0.74
C ASP A 96 -19.79 10.18 -1.62
N VAL A 97 -19.17 9.14 -1.09
CA VAL A 97 -18.87 7.89 -1.77
C VAL A 97 -19.27 6.70 -0.89
N ASN A 98 -20.00 5.77 -1.48
CA ASN A 98 -20.36 4.50 -0.84
C ASN A 98 -19.24 3.45 -0.99
N ALA A 99 -19.38 2.32 -0.29
CA ALA A 99 -18.40 1.24 -0.31
C ALA A 99 -18.06 0.75 -1.74
N ASN A 100 -19.06 0.67 -2.62
CA ASN A 100 -18.86 0.24 -4.00
C ASN A 100 -18.03 1.26 -4.82
N THR A 101 -18.30 2.55 -4.65
CA THR A 101 -17.49 3.61 -5.28
C THR A 101 -16.06 3.62 -4.72
N MET A 102 -15.89 3.39 -3.41
CA MET A 102 -14.58 3.30 -2.78
C MET A 102 -13.80 2.08 -3.32
N MET A 103 -14.46 0.93 -3.52
CA MET A 103 -13.83 -0.24 -4.15
C MET A 103 -13.33 0.08 -5.57
N GLY A 104 -14.13 0.78 -6.37
CA GLY A 104 -13.73 1.22 -7.72
C GLY A 104 -12.56 2.20 -7.74
N ARG A 105 -12.21 2.80 -6.60
CA ARG A 105 -11.04 3.68 -6.43
C ARG A 105 -9.82 2.97 -5.84
N CYS A 106 -9.86 1.63 -5.74
CA CYS A 106 -8.73 0.80 -5.32
C CYS A 106 -8.08 0.08 -6.50
N ILE A 107 -6.81 -0.24 -6.35
CA ILE A 107 -6.10 -1.23 -7.15
C ILE A 107 -6.28 -2.55 -6.42
N LEU A 108 -7.18 -3.40 -6.92
CA LEU A 108 -7.45 -4.70 -6.30
C LEU A 108 -6.23 -5.61 -6.40
N LYS A 109 -6.03 -6.43 -5.39
CA LYS A 109 -4.89 -7.30 -5.20
C LYS A 109 -5.31 -8.71 -4.83
N SER A 110 -4.48 -9.70 -5.15
CA SER A 110 -4.66 -11.11 -4.79
C SER A 110 -3.91 -11.52 -3.53
N GLU A 111 -2.76 -10.88 -3.27
CA GLU A 111 -1.99 -11.09 -2.05
C GLU A 111 -2.75 -10.58 -0.80
N PRO A 112 -2.48 -11.12 0.40
CA PRO A 112 -3.12 -10.67 1.64
C PRO A 112 -2.99 -9.16 1.87
N PRO A 113 -4.03 -8.50 2.40
CA PRO A 113 -4.01 -7.07 2.58
C PRO A 113 -3.01 -6.67 3.66
N LYS A 114 -2.42 -5.49 3.48
CA LYS A 114 -1.44 -4.88 4.36
C LYS A 114 -1.99 -3.59 4.96
N ARG A 115 -1.24 -3.02 5.89
CA ARG A 115 -1.53 -1.71 6.47
C ARG A 115 -1.90 -0.68 5.39
N GLY A 116 -3.01 0.03 5.60
CA GLY A 116 -3.52 1.06 4.69
C GLY A 116 -4.40 0.57 3.55
N TRP A 117 -4.49 -0.75 3.33
CA TRP A 117 -5.39 -1.29 2.34
C TRP A 117 -6.83 -1.27 2.82
N TRP A 118 -7.77 -1.24 1.87
CA TRP A 118 -9.19 -1.35 2.16
C TRP A 118 -9.70 -2.73 1.78
N VAL A 119 -10.58 -3.27 2.60
CA VAL A 119 -11.17 -4.61 2.44
C VAL A 119 -12.68 -4.50 2.26
N PHE A 120 -13.26 -5.35 1.43
CA PHE A 120 -14.65 -5.23 1.03
C PHE A 120 -15.39 -6.57 1.15
N ARG A 121 -16.66 -6.51 1.59
CA ARG A 121 -17.62 -7.59 1.41
C ARG A 121 -18.51 -7.26 0.22
N LEU A 122 -18.78 -8.26 -0.61
CA LEU A 122 -19.61 -8.10 -1.79
C LEU A 122 -21.00 -8.70 -1.56
N ASP A 123 -22.00 -8.06 -2.16
CA ASP A 123 -23.30 -8.61 -2.45
C ASP A 123 -23.41 -8.68 -3.97
N GLY A 124 -23.37 -9.91 -4.53
CA GLY A 124 -23.12 -10.10 -5.95
C GLY A 124 -21.78 -9.49 -6.39
N LYS A 125 -21.84 -8.52 -7.29
CA LYS A 125 -20.66 -7.79 -7.79
C LYS A 125 -20.42 -6.45 -7.12
N ARG A 126 -21.26 -6.03 -6.17
CA ARG A 126 -21.21 -4.71 -5.54
C ARG A 126 -20.67 -4.80 -4.13
N ALA A 127 -19.76 -3.91 -3.78
CA ALA A 127 -19.31 -3.80 -2.40
C ALA A 127 -20.46 -3.26 -1.52
N SER A 128 -20.84 -4.06 -0.54
CA SER A 128 -21.89 -3.78 0.45
C SER A 128 -21.32 -3.34 1.80
N HIS A 129 -20.02 -3.59 2.04
CA HIS A 129 -19.34 -3.24 3.27
C HIS A 129 -17.86 -2.95 3.02
N ILE A 130 -17.25 -2.11 3.85
CA ILE A 130 -15.83 -1.75 3.79
C ILE A 130 -15.22 -1.73 5.19
N GLY A 131 -13.96 -2.16 5.26
CA GLY A 131 -13.07 -2.01 6.41
C GLY A 131 -11.71 -1.45 6.00
N TYR A 132 -10.95 -0.94 6.94
CA TYR A 132 -9.72 -0.20 6.72
C TYR A 132 -8.59 -0.83 7.54
N MET A 133 -7.61 -1.46 6.87
CA MET A 133 -6.46 -2.08 7.53
C MET A 133 -5.60 -1.01 8.21
N ILE A 134 -5.37 -1.15 9.50
CA ILE A 134 -4.51 -0.25 10.30
C ILE A 134 -3.10 -0.81 10.49
N ASP A 135 -2.98 -2.11 10.42
CA ASP A 135 -1.75 -2.90 10.36
C ASP A 135 -2.01 -4.16 9.54
N ASP A 136 -1.08 -5.10 9.47
CA ASP A 136 -1.21 -6.32 8.65
C ASP A 136 -2.14 -7.38 9.28
N GLU A 137 -2.58 -7.18 10.54
CA GLU A 137 -3.47 -8.11 11.24
C GLU A 137 -4.85 -7.55 11.54
N TYR A 138 -4.96 -6.24 11.73
CA TYR A 138 -6.19 -5.60 12.22
C TYR A 138 -6.71 -4.53 11.28
N LEU A 139 -8.02 -4.41 11.29
CA LEU A 139 -8.74 -3.35 10.58
C LEU A 139 -9.71 -2.62 11.52
N ILE A 140 -10.12 -1.43 11.10
CA ILE A 140 -11.25 -0.71 11.72
C ILE A 140 -12.41 -0.72 10.75
N GLU A 141 -13.61 -1.01 11.26
CA GLU A 141 -14.85 -1.02 10.50
C GLU A 141 -16.00 -0.46 11.33
N ALA A 142 -16.93 0.26 10.73
CA ALA A 142 -18.25 0.49 11.31
C ALA A 142 -19.08 -0.77 11.04
N LYS A 143 -19.02 -1.74 11.96
CA LYS A 143 -19.42 -3.13 11.76
C LYS A 143 -20.92 -3.34 11.71
N GLY A 144 -21.67 -2.50 12.37
CA GLY A 144 -23.13 -2.60 12.41
C GLY A 144 -23.70 -2.07 13.72
N ARG A 145 -25.05 -2.02 13.78
CA ARG A 145 -25.80 -1.32 14.83
C ARG A 145 -25.54 -1.84 16.25
N LYS A 146 -25.32 -3.15 16.38
CA LYS A 146 -25.02 -3.78 17.69
C LYS A 146 -23.56 -3.55 18.14
N TYR A 147 -22.66 -3.17 17.22
CA TYR A 147 -21.23 -3.16 17.47
C TYR A 147 -20.60 -1.76 17.38
N GLY A 148 -21.14 -0.87 16.54
CA GLY A 148 -20.55 0.44 16.27
C GLY A 148 -19.24 0.32 15.48
N VAL A 149 -18.34 1.26 15.70
CA VAL A 149 -16.99 1.29 15.13
C VAL A 149 -16.06 0.45 15.99
N VAL A 150 -15.47 -0.57 15.43
CA VAL A 150 -14.65 -1.55 16.14
C VAL A 150 -13.32 -1.85 15.45
N LYS A 151 -12.33 -2.26 16.25
CA LYS A 151 -11.11 -2.91 15.75
C LYS A 151 -11.39 -4.40 15.62
N THR A 152 -11.21 -4.96 14.43
CA THR A 152 -11.47 -6.37 14.11
C THR A 152 -10.18 -7.02 13.60
N ARG A 153 -9.88 -8.25 14.01
CA ARG A 153 -8.79 -9.02 13.42
C ARG A 153 -9.19 -9.45 12.01
N PHE A 154 -8.32 -9.20 11.04
CA PHE A 154 -8.54 -9.62 9.66
C PHE A 154 -8.57 -11.15 9.55
N ARG A 155 -9.55 -11.66 8.81
CA ARG A 155 -9.66 -13.06 8.41
C ARG A 155 -10.14 -13.09 6.96
N ALA A 156 -9.33 -13.62 6.06
CA ALA A 156 -9.62 -13.62 4.62
C ALA A 156 -11.03 -14.14 4.26
N ARG A 157 -11.51 -15.18 4.99
CA ARG A 157 -12.84 -15.76 4.79
C ARG A 157 -14.02 -14.81 5.05
N ASP A 158 -13.79 -13.73 5.79
CA ASP A 158 -14.83 -12.76 6.16
C ASP A 158 -14.94 -11.62 5.13
N TRP A 159 -14.07 -11.60 4.12
CA TRP A 159 -13.95 -10.54 3.12
C TRP A 159 -13.88 -11.11 1.71
N SER A 160 -14.45 -10.40 0.74
CA SER A 160 -14.55 -10.88 -0.64
C SER A 160 -13.38 -10.40 -1.51
N CYS A 161 -12.88 -9.20 -1.29
CA CYS A 161 -11.73 -8.63 -1.99
C CYS A 161 -11.12 -7.47 -1.19
N TRP A 162 -9.95 -7.04 -1.62
CA TRP A 162 -9.21 -5.92 -1.01
C TRP A 162 -8.28 -5.26 -2.03
N GLY A 163 -7.77 -4.09 -1.68
CA GLY A 163 -6.86 -3.38 -2.55
C GLY A 163 -6.25 -2.12 -1.96
N ILE A 164 -5.33 -1.56 -2.71
CA ILE A 164 -4.63 -0.32 -2.42
C ILE A 164 -5.53 0.85 -2.82
N PRO A 165 -5.96 1.72 -1.90
CA PRO A 165 -6.68 2.93 -2.27
C PRO A 165 -5.78 3.89 -3.05
N ARG A 166 -6.22 4.34 -4.23
CA ARG A 166 -5.42 5.22 -5.10
C ARG A 166 -4.99 6.51 -4.43
N VAL A 167 -5.78 6.98 -3.47
CA VAL A 167 -5.47 8.19 -2.69
C VAL A 167 -4.20 8.07 -1.87
N PHE A 168 -3.82 6.84 -1.48
CA PHE A 168 -2.60 6.53 -0.71
C PHE A 168 -1.60 5.67 -1.52
N GLU A 169 -1.81 5.51 -2.83
CA GLU A 169 -0.98 4.63 -3.68
C GLU A 169 0.51 4.97 -3.58
N LYS A 170 0.85 6.25 -3.58
CA LYS A 170 2.25 6.71 -3.48
C LYS A 170 2.90 6.38 -2.13
N GLU A 171 2.14 6.45 -1.04
CA GLU A 171 2.65 6.12 0.29
C GLU A 171 2.73 4.61 0.55
N LEU A 172 1.92 3.84 -0.18
CA LEU A 172 1.85 2.38 -0.10
C LEU A 172 2.67 1.70 -1.21
N ALA A 173 3.22 2.47 -2.14
CA ALA A 173 4.21 1.95 -3.07
C ALA A 173 5.39 1.38 -2.24
N PRO A 174 5.90 0.18 -2.56
CA PRO A 174 7.14 -0.26 -1.96
C PRO A 174 8.16 0.85 -2.17
N ASP A 175 8.90 1.19 -1.10
CA ASP A 175 10.06 2.08 -1.26
C ASP A 175 10.80 1.62 -2.52
N PRO A 176 11.14 2.55 -3.43
CA PRO A 176 11.96 2.17 -4.57
C PRO A 176 13.13 1.42 -3.95
N GLN A 177 13.19 0.09 -4.20
CA GLN A 177 14.33 -0.70 -3.73
C GLN A 177 15.54 0.15 -4.09
N PRO A 178 16.44 0.46 -3.16
CA PRO A 178 17.67 1.13 -3.52
C PRO A 178 18.19 0.31 -4.70
N THR A 179 18.29 0.95 -5.86
CA THR A 179 18.91 0.35 -7.04
C THR A 179 20.13 -0.35 -6.47
N PRO A 180 20.29 -1.68 -6.57
CA PRO A 180 21.41 -2.36 -5.95
C PRO A 180 22.62 -1.52 -6.32
N ALA A 181 23.35 -1.05 -5.30
CA ALA A 181 24.55 -0.24 -5.53
C ALA A 181 25.31 -1.00 -6.59
N PRO A 182 25.73 -0.35 -7.71
CA PRO A 182 26.36 -1.08 -8.80
C PRO A 182 27.41 -1.95 -8.13
N GLU A 183 27.29 -3.28 -8.27
CA GLU A 183 28.28 -4.20 -7.73
C GLU A 183 29.62 -3.63 -8.14
N PRO A 184 30.62 -3.58 -7.25
CA PRO A 184 31.92 -3.01 -7.61
C PRO A 184 32.32 -3.67 -8.92
N GLN A 185 32.24 -2.89 -10.02
CA GLN A 185 32.46 -3.43 -11.36
C GLN A 185 33.89 -3.91 -11.38
N ARG A 186 34.06 -5.23 -11.39
CA ARG A 186 35.38 -5.85 -11.54
C ARG A 186 36.08 -5.19 -12.70
N GLN A 187 37.32 -4.80 -12.50
CA GLN A 187 38.11 -4.14 -13.54
C GLN A 187 39.32 -4.97 -13.88
N VAL A 188 39.75 -4.91 -15.13
CA VAL A 188 41.05 -5.42 -15.56
C VAL A 188 42.06 -4.30 -15.49
N GLU A 189 43.03 -4.43 -14.61
CA GLU A 189 44.19 -3.52 -14.53
C GLU A 189 45.38 -4.04 -15.34
N VAL A 190 45.99 -3.15 -16.10
CA VAL A 190 47.19 -3.47 -16.91
C VAL A 190 48.44 -3.32 -16.03
N LEU A 191 49.20 -4.37 -15.88
CA LEU A 191 50.44 -4.46 -15.07
C LEU A 191 51.71 -4.36 -15.94
N GLY A 192 51.65 -4.84 -17.17
CA GLY A 192 52.77 -4.79 -18.12
C GLY A 192 53.01 -3.35 -18.64
N GLY A 193 54.17 -3.10 -19.24
CA GLY A 193 54.49 -1.76 -19.79
C GLY A 193 53.52 -1.32 -20.88
N SER A 194 53.18 -2.23 -21.79
CA SER A 194 52.16 -2.06 -22.83
C SER A 194 51.53 -3.39 -23.21
N VAL A 195 50.22 -3.39 -23.49
CA VAL A 195 49.44 -4.58 -23.84
C VAL A 195 48.44 -4.23 -24.94
N ASN A 196 48.38 -5.03 -25.99
CA ASN A 196 47.45 -4.80 -27.08
C ASN A 196 46.02 -5.24 -26.69
N VAL A 197 45.06 -4.38 -26.88
CA VAL A 197 43.61 -4.68 -26.85
C VAL A 197 43.19 -5.00 -28.29
N ARG A 198 42.48 -6.11 -28.47
CA ARG A 198 42.18 -6.68 -29.78
C ARG A 198 40.67 -6.82 -30.01
N ALA A 199 40.31 -6.95 -31.28
CA ALA A 199 38.93 -7.14 -31.69
C ALA A 199 38.41 -8.59 -31.48
N SER A 200 39.30 -9.53 -31.17
CA SER A 200 38.96 -10.93 -30.85
C SER A 200 39.95 -11.48 -29.81
N ASP A 201 39.54 -12.55 -29.14
CA ASP A 201 40.25 -13.25 -28.06
C ASP A 201 41.46 -14.08 -28.58
N SER A 202 42.22 -13.53 -29.51
CA SER A 202 43.34 -14.19 -30.17
C SER A 202 44.50 -13.24 -30.42
N LYS A 203 45.74 -13.75 -30.32
CA LYS A 203 46.96 -13.02 -30.72
C LYS A 203 46.95 -12.57 -32.18
N LYS A 204 46.18 -13.23 -33.05
CA LYS A 204 46.00 -12.88 -34.47
C LYS A 204 44.89 -11.81 -34.67
N GLY A 205 44.06 -11.52 -33.64
CA GLY A 205 43.01 -10.53 -33.73
C GLY A 205 43.55 -9.13 -34.04
N ARG A 206 42.81 -8.36 -34.84
CA ARG A 206 43.15 -6.96 -35.15
C ARG A 206 43.34 -6.15 -33.86
N ILE A 207 44.46 -5.42 -33.77
CA ILE A 207 44.69 -4.53 -32.64
C ILE A 207 43.75 -3.32 -32.73
N LEU A 208 42.99 -3.08 -31.67
CA LEU A 208 42.12 -1.90 -31.54
C LEU A 208 42.92 -0.69 -31.04
N PHE A 209 43.71 -0.93 -30.00
CA PHE A 209 44.66 0.04 -29.43
C PHE A 209 45.65 -0.69 -28.51
N THR A 210 46.63 0.07 -28.00
CA THR A 210 47.58 -0.41 -27.00
C THR A 210 47.24 0.23 -25.67
N ALA A 211 47.02 -0.57 -24.63
CA ALA A 211 46.85 -0.18 -23.26
C ALA A 211 48.19 -0.15 -22.53
N HIS A 212 48.36 0.75 -21.59
CA HIS A 212 49.59 0.98 -20.84
C HIS A 212 49.44 0.60 -19.38
N ARG A 213 50.55 0.42 -18.69
CA ARG A 213 50.57 0.11 -17.25
C ARG A 213 49.74 1.12 -16.45
N GLY A 214 48.84 0.61 -15.62
CA GLY A 214 47.94 1.38 -14.81
C GLY A 214 46.59 1.66 -15.45
N ASP A 215 46.42 1.39 -16.75
CA ASP A 215 45.10 1.48 -17.39
C ASP A 215 44.14 0.49 -16.76
N ARG A 216 42.86 0.89 -16.59
CA ARG A 216 41.82 0.07 -16.05
C ARG A 216 40.59 0.08 -16.95
N PHE A 217 40.02 -1.11 -17.16
CA PHE A 217 38.87 -1.31 -18.01
C PHE A 217 37.81 -2.13 -17.27
N PRO A 218 36.52 -1.80 -17.38
CA PRO A 218 35.46 -2.67 -16.85
C PRO A 218 35.57 -4.08 -17.42
N PHE A 219 35.59 -5.08 -16.54
CA PHE A 219 35.63 -6.49 -16.91
C PHE A 219 34.23 -6.94 -17.30
N LEU A 220 34.04 -7.50 -18.48
CA LEU A 220 32.76 -8.02 -18.94
C LEU A 220 32.67 -9.53 -18.72
N ALA A 221 33.66 -10.28 -19.25
CA ALA A 221 33.66 -11.73 -19.19
C ALA A 221 35.07 -12.33 -19.37
N THR A 222 35.19 -13.62 -19.10
CA THR A 222 36.36 -14.42 -19.59
C THR A 222 35.91 -15.18 -20.81
N ALA A 223 36.52 -14.92 -21.94
CA ALA A 223 36.27 -15.64 -23.19
C ALA A 223 36.68 -17.12 -23.09
N PRO A 224 36.16 -18.02 -23.93
CA PRO A 224 36.54 -19.44 -23.96
C PRO A 224 38.06 -19.69 -24.15
N SER A 225 38.73 -18.79 -24.81
CA SER A 225 40.21 -18.82 -24.96
C SER A 225 40.97 -18.44 -23.68
N GLY A 226 40.25 -18.01 -22.64
CA GLY A 226 40.79 -17.48 -21.39
C GLY A 226 41.11 -15.98 -21.40
N TRP A 227 41.02 -15.28 -22.53
CA TRP A 227 41.23 -13.85 -22.60
C TRP A 227 40.13 -13.11 -21.82
N TYR A 228 40.46 -11.91 -21.29
CA TYR A 228 39.45 -11.04 -20.67
C TYR A 228 38.77 -10.19 -21.73
N GLU A 229 37.44 -10.22 -21.74
CA GLU A 229 36.62 -9.28 -22.46
C GLU A 229 36.43 -8.04 -21.57
N ILE A 230 36.68 -6.87 -22.11
CA ILE A 230 36.68 -5.60 -21.42
C ILE A 230 35.83 -4.60 -22.20
N ASP A 231 35.17 -3.69 -21.46
CA ASP A 231 34.49 -2.54 -22.06
C ASP A 231 35.49 -1.42 -22.33
N THR A 232 35.42 -0.86 -23.53
CA THR A 232 36.26 0.27 -23.93
C THR A 232 35.39 1.39 -24.47
N LYS A 233 35.91 2.62 -24.51
CA LYS A 233 35.19 3.77 -25.10
C LYS A 233 34.73 3.53 -26.56
N LYS A 234 35.21 2.48 -27.23
CA LYS A 234 34.88 2.13 -28.61
C LYS A 234 34.14 0.80 -28.73
N GLY A 235 33.58 0.29 -27.62
CA GLY A 235 32.91 -1.00 -27.54
C GLY A 235 33.80 -2.13 -26.99
N PRO A 236 33.29 -3.37 -26.93
CA PRO A 236 34.00 -4.49 -26.35
C PRO A 236 35.35 -4.77 -27.03
N GLY A 237 36.35 -5.12 -26.25
CA GLY A 237 37.66 -5.53 -26.71
C GLY A 237 38.23 -6.66 -25.86
N PHE A 238 39.25 -7.34 -26.35
CA PHE A 238 39.88 -8.48 -25.68
C PHE A 238 41.33 -8.16 -25.30
N ILE A 239 41.68 -8.48 -24.04
CA ILE A 239 43.01 -8.32 -23.50
C ILE A 239 43.49 -9.64 -22.89
N THR A 240 44.81 -9.90 -22.92
CA THR A 240 45.35 -11.13 -22.35
C THR A 240 45.07 -11.27 -20.86
N ASN A 241 44.87 -12.49 -20.37
CA ASN A 241 44.73 -12.86 -18.97
C ASN A 241 46.04 -13.21 -18.27
N LEU A 242 47.18 -13.13 -18.96
CA LEU A 242 48.47 -13.50 -18.37
C LEU A 242 48.81 -12.59 -17.20
N ALA A 243 49.01 -13.17 -16.00
CA ALA A 243 49.18 -12.45 -14.74
C ALA A 243 50.32 -11.41 -14.72
N ARG A 244 51.31 -11.59 -15.58
CA ARG A 244 52.41 -10.60 -15.77
C ARG A 244 51.96 -9.32 -16.50
N TYR A 245 50.83 -9.34 -17.18
CA TYR A 245 50.35 -8.25 -17.99
C TYR A 245 49.04 -7.62 -17.45
N THR A 246 48.15 -8.42 -16.85
CA THR A 246 46.84 -7.97 -16.39
C THR A 246 46.41 -8.72 -15.14
N LYS A 247 45.57 -8.07 -14.33
CA LYS A 247 44.84 -8.70 -13.21
C LYS A 247 43.42 -8.17 -13.14
N ILE A 248 42.49 -8.97 -12.64
CA ILE A 248 41.17 -8.52 -12.23
C ILE A 248 41.30 -7.91 -10.82
N ILE A 249 40.71 -6.73 -10.60
CA ILE A 249 40.65 -6.02 -9.32
C ILE A 249 39.19 -5.70 -8.96
#